data_f724078ca67870a72abda5caadbe9ea3
#
_entry.id   f724078ca67870a72abda5caadbe9ea3
#
_cell.length_a   1.000
_cell.length_b   1.000
_cell.length_c   1.000
_cell.angle_alpha   90.00
_cell.angle_beta   90.00
_cell.angle_gamma   90.00
#
_symmetry.space_group_name_H-M   'P 1'
#
loop_
_entity.id
_entity.type
_entity.pdbx_description
1 polymer ?
#
loop_
_entity_poly.entity_id
_entity_poly.type
_entity_poly.pdbx_seq_one_letter_code
_entity_poly.pdbx_strand_id
1 'polypeptide(L)'
;MTELNFSRFGDGVVTDERDGYEGYLVSADKLIEFATTLRDEFEFDYLSSVTGVDYPEDSKLEVIYHAYKTIGGAELVFKVQVDRENPEVPSLIDIYPGADFQEREAWDLLGIKFTGHPDLRRILLWEGFEGHPLRKDWQEAYYEADIKPYKSRWPEAEYTRAEAKNPYGANVKYPDKFDPEKWVPEGEDMLYGSLAKYETTDKDGLKTDHLTVNLGPQHPSTHGVFRIAATLDGEKIMNLKPVMGYLHRNHEKIGERNTYLQNMPFTDRLDYLSSMSNNFGYAIAVEKLIGIEVPERAEYIRVIMA
;
A
#
# COMPACT_ATOMS: atom_id res chain seq x y z
N MET A 1 -10.08 -7.20 31.46
CA MET A 1 -9.60 -6.22 30.48
C MET A 1 -9.03 -5.06 31.25
N THR A 2 -7.74 -4.78 31.14
CA THR A 2 -7.12 -3.61 31.76
C THR A 2 -7.77 -2.39 31.07
N GLU A 3 -8.42 -1.52 31.86
CA GLU A 3 -8.98 -0.27 31.31
C GLU A 3 -7.85 0.54 30.69
N LEU A 4 -7.98 0.87 29.41
CA LEU A 4 -7.03 1.70 28.68
C LEU A 4 -7.17 3.13 29.21
N ASN A 5 -6.18 3.59 29.96
CA ASN A 5 -6.18 4.94 30.52
C ASN A 5 -5.05 5.76 29.90
N PHE A 6 -5.43 6.74 29.11
CA PHE A 6 -4.52 7.65 28.40
C PHE A 6 -4.53 9.07 29.00
N SER A 7 -5.06 9.26 30.21
CA SER A 7 -5.15 10.57 30.85
C SER A 7 -3.80 11.30 30.99
N ARG A 8 -2.69 10.56 30.99
CA ARG A 8 -1.33 11.12 31.06
C ARG A 8 -0.96 11.97 29.82
N PHE A 9 -1.63 11.76 28.70
CA PHE A 9 -1.37 12.51 27.46
C PHE A 9 -2.19 13.82 27.37
N GLY A 10 -3.11 14.04 28.32
CA GLY A 10 -3.97 15.21 28.33
C GLY A 10 -4.75 15.37 27.01
N ASP A 11 -4.77 16.58 26.47
CA ASP A 11 -5.46 16.90 25.21
C ASP A 11 -4.74 16.34 23.97
N GLY A 12 -3.56 15.76 24.13
CA GLY A 12 -2.80 15.16 23.03
C GLY A 12 -3.35 13.81 22.56
N VAL A 13 -4.20 13.16 23.36
CA VAL A 13 -4.90 11.92 23.02
C VAL A 13 -6.34 12.02 23.47
N VAL A 14 -7.25 12.12 22.54
CA VAL A 14 -8.69 12.23 22.80
C VAL A 14 -9.46 11.12 22.08
N THR A 15 -10.60 10.73 22.62
CA THR A 15 -11.48 9.79 21.93
C THR A 15 -12.02 10.43 20.66
N ASP A 16 -12.11 9.69 19.57
CA ASP A 16 -12.73 10.14 18.35
C ASP A 16 -14.25 10.11 18.49
N GLU A 17 -14.86 11.30 18.65
CA GLU A 17 -16.30 11.47 18.88
C GLU A 17 -17.08 11.65 17.55
N ARG A 18 -16.41 11.54 16.40
CA ARG A 18 -17.09 11.64 15.09
C ARG A 18 -18.03 10.46 14.91
N ASP A 19 -19.21 10.71 14.34
CA ASP A 19 -20.23 9.69 14.12
C ASP A 19 -19.71 8.59 13.18
N GLY A 20 -19.79 7.35 13.62
CA GLY A 20 -19.30 6.18 12.87
C GLY A 20 -17.79 5.94 12.94
N TYR A 21 -17.03 6.74 13.70
CA TYR A 21 -15.61 6.53 13.92
C TYR A 21 -15.36 5.91 15.29
N GLU A 22 -14.32 5.10 15.37
CA GLU A 22 -13.87 4.47 16.61
C GLU A 22 -12.42 4.82 16.92
N GLY A 23 -12.01 4.72 18.18
CA GLY A 23 -10.62 4.86 18.62
C GLY A 23 -10.25 6.26 19.09
N TYR A 24 -8.99 6.62 18.89
CA TYR A 24 -8.41 7.83 19.46
C TYR A 24 -7.82 8.74 18.39
N LEU A 25 -7.98 10.04 18.58
CA LEU A 25 -7.22 11.07 17.85
C LEU A 25 -5.97 11.40 18.67
N VAL A 26 -4.82 11.28 18.05
CA VAL A 26 -3.51 11.52 18.65
C VAL A 26 -2.83 12.68 17.95
N SER A 27 -2.32 13.63 18.69
CA SER A 27 -1.54 14.72 18.11
C SER A 27 -0.18 14.20 17.62
N ALA A 28 0.33 14.75 16.51
CA ALA A 28 1.57 14.26 15.88
C ALA A 28 2.79 14.31 16.81
N ASP A 29 2.86 15.31 17.71
CA ASP A 29 3.93 15.46 18.69
C ASP A 29 3.89 14.38 19.80
N LYS A 30 2.73 13.77 20.05
CA LYS A 30 2.55 12.71 21.04
C LYS A 30 2.55 11.31 20.45
N LEU A 31 2.59 11.18 19.13
CA LEU A 31 2.44 9.89 18.44
C LEU A 31 3.49 8.85 18.86
N ILE A 32 4.76 9.22 18.93
CA ILE A 32 5.86 8.31 19.31
C ILE A 32 5.69 7.83 20.74
N GLU A 33 5.43 8.76 21.68
CA GLU A 33 5.22 8.44 23.09
C GLU A 33 4.00 7.53 23.27
N PHE A 34 2.91 7.83 22.56
CA PHE A 34 1.67 7.05 22.60
C PHE A 34 1.88 5.63 22.04
N ALA A 35 2.47 5.50 20.85
CA ALA A 35 2.73 4.19 20.23
C ALA A 35 3.69 3.32 21.04
N THR A 36 4.73 3.94 21.62
CA THR A 36 5.65 3.24 22.55
C THR A 36 4.89 2.71 23.78
N THR A 37 4.03 3.53 24.35
CA THR A 37 3.17 3.13 25.47
C THR A 37 2.23 1.99 25.11
N LEU A 38 1.61 2.05 23.94
CA LEU A 38 0.73 0.97 23.46
C LEU A 38 1.47 -0.36 23.37
N ARG A 39 2.69 -0.34 22.82
CA ARG A 39 3.50 -1.56 22.69
C ARG A 39 3.99 -2.06 24.04
N ASP A 40 4.60 -1.19 24.86
CA ASP A 40 5.38 -1.61 26.02
C ASP A 40 4.53 -1.81 27.28
N GLU A 41 3.49 -1.00 27.47
CA GLU A 41 2.64 -1.05 28.67
C GLU A 41 1.31 -1.77 28.43
N PHE A 42 0.76 -1.63 27.23
CA PHE A 42 -0.55 -2.21 26.88
C PHE A 42 -0.46 -3.44 25.98
N GLU A 43 0.75 -3.88 25.61
CA GLU A 43 1.01 -5.11 24.84
C GLU A 43 0.37 -5.14 23.43
N PHE A 44 0.16 -3.97 22.81
CA PHE A 44 -0.20 -3.90 21.40
C PHE A 44 1.07 -4.06 20.55
N ASP A 45 1.49 -5.28 20.33
CA ASP A 45 2.77 -5.68 19.78
C ASP A 45 2.79 -5.75 18.24
N TYR A 46 1.65 -5.59 17.60
CA TYR A 46 1.52 -5.68 16.14
C TYR A 46 0.75 -4.50 15.55
N LEU A 47 1.32 -3.87 14.54
CA LEU A 47 0.65 -2.86 13.71
C LEU A 47 0.14 -3.53 12.44
N SER A 48 -1.15 -3.74 12.36
CA SER A 48 -1.77 -4.49 11.25
C SER A 48 -1.95 -3.65 10.00
N SER A 49 -2.26 -2.35 10.15
CA SER A 49 -2.33 -1.46 8.99
C SER A 49 -2.00 0.00 9.32
N VAL A 50 -1.46 0.71 8.32
CA VAL A 50 -1.31 2.17 8.28
C VAL A 50 -1.98 2.66 7.03
N THR A 51 -3.05 3.42 7.17
CA THR A 51 -3.88 3.86 6.05
C THR A 51 -3.99 5.37 6.04
N GLY A 52 -3.72 5.99 4.89
CA GLY A 52 -3.92 7.41 4.70
C GLY A 52 -5.31 7.72 4.13
N VAL A 53 -5.90 8.84 4.55
CA VAL A 53 -7.18 9.33 4.05
C VAL A 53 -7.09 10.83 3.75
N ASP A 54 -7.68 11.26 2.63
CA ASP A 54 -7.73 12.67 2.21
C ASP A 54 -9.11 13.27 2.50
N TYR A 55 -9.14 14.31 3.32
CA TYR A 55 -10.31 15.13 3.64
C TYR A 55 -10.14 16.54 3.07
N PRO A 56 -10.45 16.75 1.79
CA PRO A 56 -10.24 18.04 1.13
C PRO A 56 -11.13 19.15 1.70
N GLU A 57 -12.32 18.83 2.17
CA GLU A 57 -13.26 19.80 2.77
C GLU A 57 -12.70 20.41 4.06
N ASP A 58 -11.98 19.62 4.84
CA ASP A 58 -11.34 20.03 6.09
C ASP A 58 -9.89 20.50 5.90
N SER A 59 -9.37 20.45 4.67
CA SER A 59 -7.96 20.69 4.35
C SER A 59 -6.99 19.84 5.18
N LYS A 60 -7.35 18.58 5.43
CA LYS A 60 -6.59 17.64 6.25
C LYS A 60 -6.27 16.36 5.52
N LEU A 61 -5.14 15.76 5.89
CA LEU A 61 -4.87 14.35 5.71
C LEU A 61 -4.90 13.64 7.06
N GLU A 62 -5.38 12.42 7.07
CA GLU A 62 -5.45 11.60 8.29
C GLU A 62 -4.70 10.30 8.07
N VAL A 63 -3.88 9.90 9.03
CA VAL A 63 -3.25 8.58 9.06
C VAL A 63 -3.94 7.75 10.15
N ILE A 64 -4.45 6.61 9.74
CA ILE A 64 -5.17 5.67 10.60
C ILE A 64 -4.27 4.47 10.85
N TYR A 65 -4.05 4.16 12.12
CA TYR A 65 -3.25 3.05 12.57
C TYR A 65 -4.14 2.01 13.27
N HIS A 66 -3.99 0.74 12.88
CA HIS A 66 -4.63 -0.37 13.56
C HIS A 66 -3.58 -1.17 14.32
N ALA A 67 -3.54 -1.00 15.63
CA ALA A 67 -2.70 -1.80 16.50
C ALA A 67 -3.45 -3.01 17.04
N TYR A 68 -2.76 -4.12 17.20
CA TYR A 68 -3.33 -5.39 17.56
C TYR A 68 -2.47 -6.11 18.60
N LYS A 69 -3.12 -6.88 19.48
CA LYS A 69 -2.44 -7.80 20.39
C LYS A 69 -2.39 -9.18 19.75
N THR A 70 -1.21 -9.68 19.46
CA THR A 70 -1.06 -11.03 18.90
C THR A 70 -1.51 -12.11 19.89
N ILE A 71 -1.43 -11.82 21.21
CA ILE A 71 -1.96 -12.66 22.25
C ILE A 71 -3.23 -12.03 22.82
N GLY A 72 -4.37 -12.68 22.62
CA GLY A 72 -5.67 -12.23 23.14
C GLY A 72 -6.55 -11.50 22.13
N GLY A 73 -6.03 -11.11 20.97
CA GLY A 73 -6.83 -10.65 19.83
C GLY A 73 -7.54 -9.30 20.01
N ALA A 74 -7.10 -8.44 20.92
CA ALA A 74 -7.66 -7.10 21.06
C ALA A 74 -7.09 -6.15 19.99
N GLU A 75 -7.93 -5.31 19.42
CA GLU A 75 -7.56 -4.26 18.48
C GLU A 75 -7.76 -2.86 19.09
N LEU A 76 -6.98 -1.91 18.63
CA LEU A 76 -7.10 -0.51 18.96
C LEU A 76 -6.79 0.34 17.74
N VAL A 77 -7.69 1.28 17.45
CA VAL A 77 -7.53 2.23 16.34
C VAL A 77 -7.08 3.57 16.92
N PHE A 78 -6.05 4.15 16.32
CA PHE A 78 -5.67 5.53 16.61
C PHE A 78 -5.32 6.26 15.32
N LYS A 79 -5.48 7.57 15.33
CA LYS A 79 -5.45 8.40 14.13
C LYS A 79 -4.66 9.66 14.39
N VAL A 80 -3.97 10.14 13.36
CA VAL A 80 -3.27 11.42 13.38
C VAL A 80 -3.77 12.27 12.23
N GLN A 81 -4.24 13.47 12.54
CA GLN A 81 -4.64 14.46 11.55
C GLN A 81 -3.55 15.49 11.36
N VAL A 82 -3.23 15.78 10.11
CA VAL A 82 -2.21 16.77 9.72
C VAL A 82 -2.73 17.70 8.64
N ASP A 83 -2.09 18.84 8.49
CA ASP A 83 -2.39 19.78 7.43
C ASP A 83 -2.15 19.15 6.04
N ARG A 84 -3.07 19.39 5.13
CA ARG A 84 -3.04 18.82 3.78
C ARG A 84 -1.93 19.37 2.90
N GLU A 85 -1.50 20.62 3.13
CA GLU A 85 -0.45 21.26 2.33
C GLU A 85 0.94 20.85 2.79
N ASN A 86 1.12 20.64 4.10
CA ASN A 86 2.40 20.17 4.66
C ASN A 86 2.18 18.98 5.60
N PRO A 87 1.82 17.81 5.09
CA PRO A 87 1.44 16.65 5.89
C PRO A 87 2.68 15.93 6.40
N GLU A 88 3.11 16.26 7.61
CA GLU A 88 4.25 15.60 8.28
C GLU A 88 3.76 14.83 9.50
N VAL A 89 4.14 13.56 9.59
CA VAL A 89 3.83 12.64 10.69
C VAL A 89 5.12 11.94 11.11
N PRO A 90 5.42 11.79 12.42
CA PRO A 90 6.56 10.99 12.85
C PRO A 90 6.42 9.52 12.44
N SER A 91 7.49 8.93 11.92
CA SER A 91 7.51 7.51 11.55
C SER A 91 7.44 6.60 12.77
N LEU A 92 6.69 5.52 12.67
CA LEU A 92 6.60 4.49 13.70
C LEU A 92 7.53 3.30 13.46
N ILE A 93 8.41 3.34 12.47
CA ILE A 93 9.26 2.22 12.06
C ILE A 93 10.14 1.66 13.19
N ASP A 94 10.64 2.52 14.08
CA ASP A 94 11.46 2.11 15.23
C ASP A 94 10.66 1.39 16.32
N ILE A 95 9.33 1.60 16.33
CA ILE A 95 8.42 0.97 17.29
C ILE A 95 7.80 -0.28 16.66
N TYR A 96 7.33 -0.14 15.44
CA TYR A 96 6.69 -1.19 14.64
C TYR A 96 7.39 -1.33 13.29
N PRO A 97 8.35 -2.25 13.14
CA PRO A 97 9.08 -2.41 11.86
C PRO A 97 8.17 -2.69 10.65
N GLY A 98 6.97 -3.24 10.87
CA GLY A 98 5.97 -3.45 9.83
C GLY A 98 5.37 -2.16 9.23
N ALA A 99 5.63 -1.01 9.84
CA ALA A 99 5.22 0.29 9.33
C ALA A 99 5.98 0.71 8.06
N ASP A 100 7.22 0.23 7.85
CA ASP A 100 8.11 0.64 6.76
C ASP A 100 7.38 0.74 5.41
N PHE A 101 6.88 -0.35 4.88
CA PHE A 101 6.26 -0.37 3.56
C PHE A 101 4.91 0.35 3.52
N GLN A 102 4.17 0.33 4.60
CA GLN A 102 2.87 0.97 4.70
C GLN A 102 2.98 2.49 4.77
N GLU A 103 3.98 3.01 5.48
CA GLU A 103 4.28 4.44 5.51
C GLU A 103 4.78 4.93 4.14
N ARG A 104 5.61 4.15 3.47
CA ARG A 104 6.03 4.43 2.09
C ARG A 104 4.85 4.43 1.13
N GLU A 105 3.89 3.52 1.28
CA GLU A 105 2.67 3.48 0.48
C GLU A 105 1.82 4.74 0.71
N ALA A 106 1.57 5.13 1.96
CA ALA A 106 0.82 6.33 2.29
C ALA A 106 1.52 7.61 1.77
N TRP A 107 2.85 7.66 1.83
CA TRP A 107 3.60 8.74 1.21
C TRP A 107 3.50 8.71 -0.32
N ASP A 108 3.67 7.56 -0.94
CA ASP A 108 3.64 7.41 -2.40
C ASP A 108 2.30 7.84 -2.99
N LEU A 109 1.20 7.42 -2.38
CA LEU A 109 -0.15 7.61 -2.92
C LEU A 109 -0.83 8.91 -2.46
N LEU A 110 -0.49 9.45 -1.28
CA LEU A 110 -1.14 10.63 -0.68
C LEU A 110 -0.17 11.79 -0.39
N GLY A 111 1.14 11.51 -0.37
CA GLY A 111 2.15 12.53 -0.08
C GLY A 111 2.34 12.84 1.40
N ILE A 112 1.91 11.96 2.30
CA ILE A 112 2.13 12.11 3.74
C ILE A 112 3.59 11.81 4.05
N LYS A 113 4.32 12.78 4.53
CA LYS A 113 5.75 12.66 4.81
C LYS A 113 5.98 12.11 6.21
N PHE A 114 6.55 10.94 6.31
CA PHE A 114 6.91 10.32 7.58
C PHE A 114 8.31 10.75 8.02
N THR A 115 8.36 11.64 9.01
CA THR A 115 9.63 12.18 9.51
C THR A 115 10.38 11.14 10.33
N GLY A 116 11.67 10.96 10.06
CA GLY A 116 12.50 9.94 10.69
C GLY A 116 12.47 8.58 9.98
N HIS A 117 11.66 8.41 8.94
CA HIS A 117 11.69 7.19 8.13
C HIS A 117 13.05 7.06 7.40
N PRO A 118 13.74 5.90 7.51
CA PRO A 118 15.10 5.75 6.98
C PRO A 118 15.19 5.73 5.44
N ASP A 119 14.12 5.32 4.75
CA ASP A 119 14.09 5.12 3.31
C ASP A 119 12.74 5.51 2.70
N LEU A 120 12.35 6.79 2.85
CA LEU A 120 11.06 7.28 2.36
C LEU A 120 11.13 7.56 0.86
N ARG A 121 10.85 6.56 0.05
CA ARG A 121 10.78 6.61 -1.42
C ARG A 121 9.51 5.92 -1.91
N ARG A 122 9.18 6.15 -3.18
CA ARG A 122 8.05 5.45 -3.83
C ARG A 122 8.22 3.94 -3.74
N ILE A 123 7.13 3.23 -3.61
CA ILE A 123 7.10 1.77 -3.48
C ILE A 123 6.18 1.11 -4.52
N LEU A 124 5.08 1.74 -4.85
CA LEU A 124 4.09 1.23 -5.80
C LEU A 124 4.18 1.90 -7.17
N LEU A 125 4.42 3.20 -7.18
CA LEU A 125 4.57 3.99 -8.39
C LEU A 125 6.05 4.09 -8.78
N TRP A 126 6.30 4.34 -10.05
CA TRP A 126 7.66 4.57 -10.53
C TRP A 126 8.18 5.95 -10.08
N GLU A 127 9.48 6.11 -9.93
CA GLU A 127 10.07 7.29 -9.27
C GLU A 127 9.83 8.62 -10.01
N GLY A 128 9.70 8.59 -11.34
CA GLY A 128 9.34 9.76 -12.14
C GLY A 128 7.85 10.12 -12.13
N PHE A 129 7.01 9.41 -11.37
CA PHE A 129 5.57 9.69 -11.32
C PHE A 129 5.31 11.04 -10.63
N GLU A 130 4.50 11.91 -11.26
CA GLU A 130 4.17 13.21 -10.71
C GLU A 130 2.88 13.17 -9.88
N GLY A 131 2.97 13.69 -8.65
CA GLY A 131 1.83 13.80 -7.74
C GLY A 131 1.52 12.54 -6.95
N HIS A 132 0.36 12.55 -6.33
CA HIS A 132 -0.13 11.54 -5.42
C HIS A 132 -1.56 11.14 -5.79
N PRO A 133 -1.76 10.00 -6.44
CA PRO A 133 -3.02 9.71 -7.15
C PRO A 133 -4.23 9.44 -6.25
N LEU A 134 -4.05 9.15 -4.97
CA LEU A 134 -5.17 9.01 -4.03
C LEU A 134 -5.66 10.33 -3.44
N ARG A 135 -4.95 11.44 -3.66
CA ARG A 135 -5.52 12.76 -3.35
C ARG A 135 -6.76 13.01 -4.20
N LYS A 136 -7.81 13.54 -3.58
CA LYS A 136 -9.11 13.73 -4.24
C LYS A 136 -9.09 14.76 -5.37
N ASP A 137 -8.18 15.72 -5.30
CA ASP A 137 -7.97 16.77 -6.32
C ASP A 137 -6.91 16.41 -7.37
N TRP A 138 -6.27 15.24 -7.23
CA TRP A 138 -5.27 14.81 -8.20
C TRP A 138 -5.91 14.57 -9.56
N GLN A 139 -5.31 15.15 -10.60
CA GLN A 139 -5.69 14.94 -11.97
C GLN A 139 -4.65 14.07 -12.64
N GLU A 140 -5.12 13.07 -13.36
CA GLU A 140 -4.27 12.13 -14.06
C GLU A 140 -3.42 12.85 -15.11
N ALA A 141 -2.10 12.83 -14.88
CA ALA A 141 -1.13 13.37 -15.82
C ALA A 141 -0.82 12.37 -16.96
N TYR A 142 -1.05 11.08 -16.69
CA TYR A 142 -0.79 9.97 -17.58
C TYR A 142 -2.12 9.38 -18.07
N TYR A 143 -2.73 9.96 -19.05
CA TYR A 143 -3.91 9.38 -19.68
C TYR A 143 -3.68 9.24 -21.19
N GLU A 144 -4.36 8.30 -21.80
CA GLU A 144 -4.39 8.21 -23.24
C GLU A 144 -5.14 9.42 -23.79
N ALA A 145 -4.40 10.33 -24.44
CA ALA A 145 -5.02 11.42 -25.18
C ALA A 145 -5.83 10.81 -26.32
N ASP A 146 -7.12 11.14 -26.40
CA ASP A 146 -8.03 10.64 -27.43
C ASP A 146 -8.15 9.10 -27.44
N ILE A 147 -8.62 8.52 -26.33
CA ILE A 147 -9.09 7.12 -26.33
C ILE A 147 -10.17 7.01 -27.40
N LYS A 148 -9.76 6.64 -28.58
CA LYS A 148 -10.71 6.24 -29.61
C LYS A 148 -11.42 5.00 -29.10
N PRO A 149 -12.77 4.98 -29.11
CA PRO A 149 -13.48 3.81 -28.62
C PRO A 149 -12.92 2.58 -29.34
N TYR A 150 -12.60 1.55 -28.54
CA TYR A 150 -12.09 0.28 -29.07
C TYR A 150 -13.07 -0.25 -30.07
N LYS A 151 -12.69 -0.21 -31.35
CA LYS A 151 -13.49 -0.78 -32.43
C LYS A 151 -13.29 -2.29 -32.40
N SER A 152 -14.36 -3.00 -32.13
CA SER A 152 -14.38 -4.46 -32.12
C SER A 152 -13.79 -5.03 -33.44
N ARG A 153 -13.16 -6.21 -33.35
CA ARG A 153 -12.65 -6.94 -34.53
C ARG A 153 -13.74 -7.42 -35.49
N TRP A 154 -15.03 -7.31 -35.18
CA TRP A 154 -16.16 -7.95 -35.86
C TRP A 154 -17.23 -6.96 -36.29
N PRO A 155 -17.81 -7.27 -37.43
CA PRO A 155 -17.24 -7.36 -38.75
C PRO A 155 -17.14 -6.01 -39.42
N GLU A 156 -17.59 -4.95 -38.72
CA GLU A 156 -17.59 -3.58 -39.19
C GLU A 156 -16.52 -2.73 -38.55
N ALA A 157 -15.66 -3.36 -37.76
CA ALA A 157 -14.62 -2.69 -37.02
C ALA A 157 -13.37 -2.55 -37.90
N GLU A 158 -13.09 -1.37 -38.33
CA GLU A 158 -11.78 -1.04 -38.91
C GLU A 158 -10.71 -1.17 -37.82
N TYR A 159 -10.02 -2.29 -37.85
CA TYR A 159 -8.82 -2.48 -37.08
C TYR A 159 -7.65 -1.89 -37.81
N THR A 160 -7.14 -0.74 -37.39
CA THR A 160 -5.96 -0.16 -38.01
C THR A 160 -4.71 -0.82 -37.45
N ARG A 161 -3.91 -1.45 -38.31
CA ARG A 161 -2.62 -2.05 -37.96
C ARG A 161 -1.64 -1.06 -37.30
N ALA A 162 -1.85 0.24 -37.49
CA ALA A 162 -1.04 1.29 -36.88
C ALA A 162 -1.25 1.40 -35.36
N GLU A 163 -2.50 1.25 -34.92
CA GLU A 163 -2.85 1.23 -33.51
C GLU A 163 -2.34 -0.05 -32.82
N ALA A 164 -2.25 -1.14 -33.57
CA ALA A 164 -1.69 -2.39 -33.06
C ALA A 164 -0.15 -2.39 -32.97
N LYS A 165 0.52 -1.50 -33.70
CA LYS A 165 1.99 -1.46 -33.70
C LYS A 165 2.61 -0.81 -32.48
N ASN A 166 1.87 0.05 -31.80
CA ASN A 166 2.32 0.69 -30.60
C ASN A 166 1.13 0.94 -29.65
N PRO A 167 0.56 -0.14 -29.05
CA PRO A 167 -0.61 -0.02 -28.19
C PRO A 167 -0.34 0.72 -26.87
N TYR A 168 0.92 0.94 -26.53
CA TYR A 168 1.31 1.46 -25.22
C TYR A 168 2.13 2.76 -25.26
N GLY A 169 2.46 3.30 -26.38
CA GLY A 169 3.38 4.44 -26.46
C GLY A 169 2.88 5.65 -27.24
N ALA A 170 2.06 5.44 -28.28
CA ALA A 170 1.69 6.53 -29.18
C ALA A 170 0.65 7.50 -28.60
N ASN A 171 -0.10 7.06 -27.60
CA ASN A 171 -1.22 7.81 -27.02
C ASN A 171 -0.97 8.23 -25.56
N VAL A 172 0.17 7.87 -24.99
CA VAL A 172 0.51 8.23 -23.61
C VAL A 172 1.14 9.61 -23.59
N LYS A 173 0.55 10.52 -22.85
CA LYS A 173 1.10 11.84 -22.60
C LYS A 173 1.90 11.80 -21.31
N TYR A 174 3.21 11.93 -21.45
CA TYR A 174 4.09 12.10 -20.31
C TYR A 174 4.03 13.53 -19.74
N PRO A 175 4.32 13.73 -18.46
CA PRO A 175 4.51 15.06 -17.89
C PRO A 175 5.59 15.84 -18.62
N ASP A 176 5.44 17.16 -18.69
CA ASP A 176 6.37 18.04 -19.44
C ASP A 176 7.83 17.94 -18.97
N LYS A 177 8.06 17.51 -17.73
CA LYS A 177 9.40 17.35 -17.14
C LYS A 177 9.98 15.96 -17.29
N PHE A 178 9.20 14.99 -17.78
CA PHE A 178 9.64 13.62 -17.93
C PHE A 178 9.96 13.30 -19.40
N ASP A 179 11.20 12.85 -19.63
CA ASP A 179 11.66 12.38 -20.94
C ASP A 179 12.04 10.91 -20.81
N PRO A 180 11.23 9.98 -21.34
CA PRO A 180 11.48 8.54 -21.19
C PRO A 180 12.78 8.08 -21.87
N GLU A 181 13.31 8.84 -22.86
CA GLU A 181 14.57 8.51 -23.51
C GLU A 181 15.80 8.94 -22.69
N LYS A 182 15.63 9.93 -21.82
CA LYS A 182 16.68 10.44 -20.92
C LYS A 182 16.55 9.96 -19.51
N TRP A 183 15.45 9.32 -19.18
CA TRP A 183 15.23 8.82 -17.84
C TRP A 183 16.24 7.73 -17.51
N VAL A 184 16.92 7.90 -16.40
CA VAL A 184 17.84 6.91 -15.84
C VAL A 184 17.20 6.40 -14.54
N PRO A 185 17.07 5.09 -14.37
CA PRO A 185 16.51 4.55 -13.14
C PRO A 185 17.37 4.97 -11.93
N GLU A 186 16.70 5.50 -10.92
CA GLU A 186 17.28 5.90 -9.63
C GLU A 186 16.79 4.95 -8.53
N GLY A 187 17.40 5.02 -7.36
CA GLY A 187 16.93 4.31 -6.18
C GLY A 187 16.96 2.79 -6.31
N GLU A 188 15.81 2.13 -6.23
CA GLU A 188 15.74 0.66 -6.20
C GLU A 188 16.25 -0.01 -7.46
N ASP A 189 15.96 0.55 -8.62
CA ASP A 189 16.39 -0.03 -9.89
C ASP A 189 17.91 0.03 -10.06
N MET A 190 18.56 1.08 -9.56
CA MET A 190 20.03 1.15 -9.49
C MET A 190 20.62 0.14 -8.51
N LEU A 191 19.98 -0.07 -7.37
CA LEU A 191 20.39 -1.07 -6.39
C LEU A 191 20.36 -2.48 -6.96
N TYR A 192 19.40 -2.83 -7.81
CA TYR A 192 19.34 -4.14 -8.49
C TYR A 192 20.49 -4.33 -9.47
N GLY A 193 20.87 -3.29 -10.19
CA GLY A 193 22.06 -3.32 -11.06
C GLY A 193 23.37 -3.47 -10.29
N SER A 194 23.45 -2.95 -9.06
CA SER A 194 24.65 -3.04 -8.21
C SER A 194 24.74 -4.36 -7.42
N LEU A 195 23.60 -5.00 -7.11
CA LEU A 195 23.56 -6.29 -6.40
C LEU A 195 24.22 -7.43 -7.19
N ALA A 196 24.35 -7.28 -8.50
CA ALA A 196 25.06 -8.26 -9.36
C ALA A 196 26.58 -8.31 -9.13
N LYS A 197 27.13 -7.47 -8.25
CA LYS A 197 28.60 -7.29 -8.08
C LYS A 197 29.08 -7.53 -6.65
N TYR A 198 28.36 -8.24 -5.81
CA TYR A 198 28.87 -8.60 -4.49
C TYR A 198 29.94 -9.69 -4.61
N GLU A 199 31.21 -9.30 -4.71
CA GLU A 199 32.34 -10.19 -4.48
C GLU A 199 32.67 -10.15 -2.98
N THR A 200 32.52 -11.24 -2.26
CA THR A 200 33.10 -11.42 -0.93
C THR A 200 34.33 -12.27 -1.01
N THR A 201 35.37 -11.84 -0.31
CA THR A 201 36.57 -12.66 -0.13
C THR A 201 36.42 -13.41 1.18
N ASP A 202 36.41 -14.74 1.12
CA ASP A 202 36.37 -15.60 2.29
C ASP A 202 37.68 -15.46 3.12
N LYS A 203 37.65 -15.92 4.39
CA LYS A 203 38.81 -15.92 5.31
C LYS A 203 40.03 -16.61 4.75
N ASP A 204 39.85 -17.50 3.77
CA ASP A 204 40.90 -18.23 3.07
C ASP A 204 41.37 -17.54 1.78
N GLY A 205 40.94 -16.31 1.49
CA GLY A 205 41.33 -15.57 0.31
C GLY A 205 40.67 -16.00 -0.99
N LEU A 206 39.68 -16.91 -0.92
CA LEU A 206 38.88 -17.33 -2.06
C LEU A 206 37.79 -16.29 -2.34
N LYS A 207 37.72 -15.82 -3.57
CA LYS A 207 36.62 -14.98 -4.05
C LYS A 207 35.40 -15.84 -4.29
N THR A 208 34.34 -15.57 -3.56
CA THR A 208 33.02 -16.18 -3.80
C THR A 208 32.16 -15.18 -4.57
N ASP A 209 31.74 -15.55 -5.76
CA ASP A 209 30.77 -14.79 -6.53
C ASP A 209 29.36 -15.06 -5.97
N HIS A 210 28.76 -14.05 -5.37
CA HIS A 210 27.36 -14.15 -4.97
C HIS A 210 26.46 -14.08 -6.21
N LEU A 211 25.52 -14.98 -6.29
CA LEU A 211 24.53 -15.02 -7.36
C LEU A 211 23.29 -14.22 -6.96
N THR A 212 22.95 -13.18 -7.73
CA THR A 212 21.67 -12.50 -7.57
C THR A 212 20.63 -13.13 -8.49
N VAL A 213 19.56 -13.66 -7.90
CA VAL A 213 18.46 -14.34 -8.58
C VAL A 213 17.19 -13.51 -8.42
N ASN A 214 16.48 -13.24 -9.52
CA ASN A 214 15.14 -12.70 -9.49
C ASN A 214 14.13 -13.83 -9.47
N LEU A 215 13.38 -13.94 -8.38
CA LEU A 215 12.21 -14.81 -8.26
C LEU A 215 10.96 -13.97 -8.59
N GLY A 216 10.34 -14.24 -9.72
CA GLY A 216 9.24 -13.42 -10.23
C GLY A 216 9.73 -12.24 -11.12
N PRO A 217 8.79 -11.39 -11.61
CA PRO A 217 7.34 -11.38 -11.31
C PRO A 217 6.56 -12.60 -11.84
N GLN A 218 7.01 -13.26 -12.88
CA GLN A 218 6.38 -14.46 -13.43
C GLN A 218 7.13 -15.71 -12.99
N HIS A 219 6.80 -16.21 -11.81
CA HIS A 219 7.40 -17.43 -11.27
C HIS A 219 6.35 -18.22 -10.47
N PRO A 220 6.25 -19.56 -10.64
CA PRO A 220 5.23 -20.37 -9.97
C PRO A 220 5.26 -20.28 -8.45
N SER A 221 6.43 -20.13 -7.84
CA SER A 221 6.60 -20.06 -6.38
C SER A 221 6.08 -18.75 -5.76
N THR A 222 5.87 -17.72 -6.55
CA THR A 222 5.39 -16.43 -6.04
C THR A 222 3.86 -16.31 -6.03
N HIS A 223 3.15 -17.32 -6.52
CA HIS A 223 1.70 -17.37 -6.59
C HIS A 223 1.08 -16.08 -7.17
N GLY A 224 1.66 -15.56 -8.26
CA GLY A 224 1.23 -14.32 -8.89
C GLY A 224 2.40 -13.57 -9.53
N VAL A 225 2.38 -12.24 -9.44
CA VAL A 225 3.39 -11.35 -10.04
C VAL A 225 4.25 -10.65 -8.99
N PHE A 226 4.59 -11.36 -7.93
CA PHE A 226 5.49 -10.84 -6.90
C PHE A 226 6.95 -11.06 -7.31
N ARG A 227 7.79 -10.04 -7.17
CA ARG A 227 9.21 -10.12 -7.47
C ARG A 227 10.04 -10.05 -6.18
N ILE A 228 10.96 -10.97 -6.06
CA ILE A 228 11.96 -10.99 -5.00
C ILE A 228 13.34 -11.01 -5.66
N ALA A 229 14.20 -10.05 -5.34
CA ALA A 229 15.61 -10.11 -5.67
C ALA A 229 16.36 -10.73 -4.49
N ALA A 230 16.92 -11.92 -4.66
CA ALA A 230 17.66 -12.64 -3.65
C ALA A 230 19.13 -12.74 -4.03
N THR A 231 20.02 -12.38 -3.12
CA THR A 231 21.46 -12.60 -3.26
C THR A 231 21.81 -13.88 -2.50
N LEU A 232 22.38 -14.83 -3.22
CA LEU A 232 22.66 -16.17 -2.72
C LEU A 232 24.18 -16.42 -2.66
N ASP A 233 24.62 -17.13 -1.61
CA ASP A 233 25.90 -17.80 -1.51
C ASP A 233 25.61 -19.31 -1.48
N GLY A 234 25.71 -19.96 -2.64
CA GLY A 234 25.18 -21.28 -2.82
C GLY A 234 23.66 -21.34 -2.57
N GLU A 235 23.22 -22.11 -1.59
CA GLU A 235 21.80 -22.19 -1.17
C GLU A 235 21.44 -21.22 -0.03
N LYS A 236 22.41 -20.48 0.49
CA LYS A 236 22.20 -19.56 1.61
C LYS A 236 21.78 -18.18 1.09
N ILE A 237 20.67 -17.67 1.61
CA ILE A 237 20.21 -16.31 1.32
C ILE A 237 21.05 -15.33 2.12
N MET A 238 21.81 -14.48 1.44
CA MET A 238 22.62 -13.43 2.04
C MET A 238 21.86 -12.10 2.14
N ASN A 239 21.06 -11.80 1.13
CA ASN A 239 20.18 -10.64 1.10
C ASN A 239 18.90 -10.95 0.34
N LEU A 240 17.80 -10.37 0.78
CA LEU A 240 16.50 -10.53 0.15
C LEU A 240 15.81 -9.18 0.06
N LYS A 241 15.40 -8.83 -1.15
CA LYS A 241 14.71 -7.57 -1.39
C LYS A 241 13.38 -7.81 -2.13
N PRO A 242 12.25 -7.55 -1.47
CA PRO A 242 10.95 -7.58 -2.14
C PRO A 242 10.81 -6.34 -3.04
N VAL A 243 10.21 -6.52 -4.21
CA VAL A 243 9.89 -5.45 -5.16
C VAL A 243 8.38 -5.37 -5.29
N MET A 244 7.83 -4.29 -4.77
CA MET A 244 6.40 -4.00 -4.81
C MET A 244 6.02 -3.32 -6.13
N GLY A 245 4.73 -3.15 -6.38
CA GLY A 245 4.20 -2.43 -7.53
C GLY A 245 3.66 -3.31 -8.66
N TYR A 246 4.22 -4.48 -8.92
CA TYR A 246 3.72 -5.37 -9.99
C TYR A 246 2.28 -5.83 -9.79
N LEU A 247 1.82 -5.89 -8.53
CA LEU A 247 0.45 -6.26 -8.14
C LEU A 247 -0.42 -5.03 -7.84
N HIS A 248 0.11 -3.83 -7.94
CA HIS A 248 -0.66 -2.61 -7.75
C HIS A 248 -1.58 -2.39 -8.96
N ARG A 249 -2.88 -2.52 -8.74
CA ARG A 249 -3.92 -2.44 -9.78
C ARG A 249 -4.92 -1.32 -9.53
N ASN A 250 -4.53 -0.32 -8.74
CA ASN A 250 -5.31 0.88 -8.50
C ASN A 250 -6.72 0.61 -7.90
N HIS A 251 -6.83 -0.39 -7.03
CA HIS A 251 -8.12 -0.82 -6.46
C HIS A 251 -8.82 0.29 -5.68
N GLU A 252 -8.08 1.08 -4.91
CA GLU A 252 -8.61 2.17 -4.11
C GLU A 252 -9.25 3.24 -5.00
N LYS A 253 -8.55 3.66 -6.04
CA LYS A 253 -9.05 4.66 -6.99
C LYS A 253 -10.23 4.16 -7.81
N ILE A 254 -10.23 2.88 -8.17
CA ILE A 254 -11.38 2.23 -8.80
C ILE A 254 -12.56 2.17 -7.83
N GLY A 255 -12.30 1.85 -6.56
CA GLY A 255 -13.31 1.80 -5.50
C GLY A 255 -14.01 3.13 -5.27
N GLU A 256 -13.27 4.26 -5.35
CA GLU A 256 -13.85 5.60 -5.27
C GLU A 256 -14.84 5.92 -6.40
N ARG A 257 -14.60 5.37 -7.59
CA ARG A 257 -15.44 5.58 -8.77
C ARG A 257 -16.68 4.69 -8.79
N ASN A 258 -16.55 3.47 -8.28
CA ASN A 258 -17.57 2.44 -8.36
C ASN A 258 -18.55 2.53 -7.18
N THR A 259 -19.76 1.99 -7.34
CA THR A 259 -20.64 1.67 -6.20
C THR A 259 -20.09 0.47 -5.42
N TYR A 260 -20.52 0.30 -4.16
CA TYR A 260 -20.09 -0.85 -3.34
C TYR A 260 -20.34 -2.21 -4.02
N LEU A 261 -21.49 -2.39 -4.69
CA LEU A 261 -21.79 -3.61 -5.43
C LEU A 261 -20.91 -3.79 -6.66
N GLN A 262 -20.59 -2.71 -7.37
CA GLN A 262 -19.69 -2.75 -8.54
C GLN A 262 -18.25 -3.01 -8.14
N ASN A 263 -17.88 -2.74 -6.90
CA ASN A 263 -16.53 -2.97 -6.40
C ASN A 263 -16.27 -4.44 -6.01
N MET A 264 -17.31 -5.21 -5.72
CA MET A 264 -17.20 -6.62 -5.31
C MET A 264 -16.34 -7.49 -6.26
N PRO A 265 -16.47 -7.42 -7.60
CA PRO A 265 -15.64 -8.20 -8.51
C PRO A 265 -14.15 -7.84 -8.49
N PHE A 266 -13.77 -6.70 -7.91
CA PHE A 266 -12.36 -6.32 -7.78
C PHE A 266 -11.74 -6.88 -6.50
N THR A 267 -12.53 -7.04 -5.45
CA THR A 267 -12.05 -7.54 -4.15
C THR A 267 -11.69 -9.02 -4.19
N ASP A 268 -12.35 -9.84 -5.00
CA ASP A 268 -12.01 -11.26 -5.16
C ASP A 268 -10.64 -11.49 -5.81
N ARG A 269 -10.06 -10.47 -6.44
CA ARG A 269 -8.75 -10.51 -7.09
C ARG A 269 -7.61 -9.95 -6.24
N LEU A 270 -7.87 -9.60 -4.99
CA LEU A 270 -6.82 -9.20 -4.04
C LEU A 270 -5.93 -10.40 -3.72
N ASP A 271 -6.54 -11.51 -3.34
CA ASP A 271 -5.90 -12.81 -3.22
C ASP A 271 -6.77 -13.83 -3.98
N TYR A 272 -6.38 -14.18 -5.19
CA TYR A 272 -7.15 -15.09 -6.04
C TYR A 272 -7.13 -16.55 -5.59
N LEU A 273 -6.32 -16.92 -4.59
CA LEU A 273 -6.38 -18.22 -3.94
C LEU A 273 -7.55 -18.29 -2.94
N SER A 274 -7.96 -17.16 -2.39
CA SER A 274 -9.01 -17.03 -1.38
C SER A 274 -10.09 -16.00 -1.78
N SER A 275 -10.53 -16.04 -3.04
CA SER A 275 -11.44 -15.04 -3.61
C SER A 275 -12.74 -14.86 -2.81
N MET A 276 -13.34 -15.95 -2.34
CA MET A 276 -14.58 -15.89 -1.55
C MET A 276 -14.37 -15.24 -0.19
N SER A 277 -13.23 -15.50 0.46
CA SER A 277 -12.88 -14.89 1.74
C SER A 277 -12.65 -13.38 1.60
N ASN A 278 -12.02 -12.94 0.51
CA ASN A 278 -11.85 -11.51 0.21
C ASN A 278 -13.19 -10.80 0.04
N ASN A 279 -14.10 -11.39 -0.76
CA ASN A 279 -15.44 -10.85 -0.95
C ASN A 279 -16.25 -10.85 0.36
N PHE A 280 -16.07 -11.88 1.18
CA PHE A 280 -16.72 -11.96 2.48
C PHE A 280 -16.22 -10.85 3.41
N GLY A 281 -14.92 -10.63 3.51
CA GLY A 281 -14.34 -9.53 4.29
C GLY A 281 -14.84 -8.16 3.84
N TYR A 282 -14.89 -7.93 2.52
CA TYR A 282 -15.44 -6.70 1.96
C TYR A 282 -16.92 -6.52 2.28
N ALA A 283 -17.72 -7.58 2.13
CA ALA A 283 -19.16 -7.54 2.44
C ALA A 283 -19.42 -7.20 3.91
N ILE A 284 -18.68 -7.82 4.85
CA ILE A 284 -18.79 -7.50 6.28
C ILE A 284 -18.47 -6.02 6.55
N ALA A 285 -17.43 -5.49 5.92
CA ALA A 285 -17.05 -4.08 6.09
C ALA A 285 -18.16 -3.12 5.62
N VAL A 286 -18.76 -3.42 4.45
CA VAL A 286 -19.87 -2.61 3.91
C VAL A 286 -21.12 -2.75 4.76
N GLU A 287 -21.46 -3.94 5.21
CA GLU A 287 -22.63 -4.21 6.07
C GLU A 287 -22.50 -3.47 7.42
N LYS A 288 -21.31 -3.52 8.02
CA LYS A 288 -21.02 -2.76 9.25
C LYS A 288 -21.14 -1.24 9.02
N LEU A 289 -20.66 -0.75 7.89
CA LEU A 289 -20.73 0.68 7.53
C LEU A 289 -22.16 1.20 7.40
N ILE A 290 -23.06 0.41 6.79
CA ILE A 290 -24.45 0.80 6.56
C ILE A 290 -25.42 0.30 7.65
N GLY A 291 -24.91 -0.41 8.66
CA GLY A 291 -25.69 -0.89 9.81
C GLY A 291 -26.72 -1.98 9.46
N ILE A 292 -26.44 -2.85 8.50
CA ILE A 292 -27.32 -3.97 8.14
C ILE A 292 -27.05 -5.17 9.04
N GLU A 293 -28.12 -5.71 9.63
CA GLU A 293 -28.08 -7.00 10.29
C GLU A 293 -28.34 -8.13 9.28
N VAL A 294 -27.41 -9.06 9.22
CA VAL A 294 -27.46 -10.19 8.31
C VAL A 294 -28.24 -11.34 8.98
N PRO A 295 -29.22 -11.97 8.31
CA PRO A 295 -29.93 -13.13 8.85
C PRO A 295 -28.99 -14.30 9.14
N GLU A 296 -29.21 -15.00 10.25
CA GLU A 296 -28.38 -16.12 10.71
C GLU A 296 -28.14 -17.18 9.61
N ARG A 297 -29.18 -17.52 8.83
CA ARG A 297 -29.02 -18.45 7.70
C ARG A 297 -27.99 -17.96 6.67
N ALA A 298 -27.95 -16.66 6.39
CA ALA A 298 -26.99 -16.10 5.45
C ALA A 298 -25.58 -16.13 6.01
N GLU A 299 -25.41 -15.92 7.33
CA GLU A 299 -24.13 -16.07 8.03
C GLU A 299 -23.55 -17.47 7.86
N TYR A 300 -24.35 -18.52 8.10
CA TYR A 300 -23.89 -19.90 7.91
C TYR A 300 -23.53 -20.20 6.44
N ILE A 301 -24.31 -19.69 5.49
CA ILE A 301 -24.04 -19.93 4.08
C ILE A 301 -22.71 -19.31 3.67
N ARG A 302 -22.46 -18.05 4.03
CA ARG A 302 -21.23 -17.37 3.61
C ARG A 302 -19.98 -17.93 4.29
N VAL A 303 -20.07 -18.38 5.55
CA VAL A 303 -18.97 -19.09 6.21
C VAL A 303 -18.67 -20.43 5.52
N ILE A 304 -19.69 -21.15 5.05
CA ILE A 304 -19.48 -22.41 4.31
C ILE A 304 -18.83 -22.16 2.95
N MET A 305 -19.09 -20.99 2.32
CA MET A 305 -18.58 -20.64 1.00
C MET A 305 -17.18 -20.00 1.04
N ALA A 306 -16.79 -19.40 2.16
CA ALA A 306 -15.48 -18.80 2.36
C ALA A 306 -14.42 -19.84 2.79
#